data_3ec1277ef0052d19769080ae14e4932f
#
_entry.id   3ec1277ef0052d19769080ae14e4932f
#
_cell.length_a   1.000
_cell.length_b   1.000
_cell.length_c   1.000
_cell.angle_alpha   90.00
_cell.angle_beta   90.00
_cell.angle_gamma   90.00
#
_symmetry.space_group_name_H-M   'P 1'
#
loop_
_entity.id
_entity.type
_entity.pdbx_description
1 polymer ?
#
loop_
_entity_poly.entity_id
_entity_poly.type
_entity_poly.pdbx_seq_one_letter_code
_entity_poly.pdbx_strand_id
1 'polypeptide(L)'
;MPHHMSFDLALTAAAAAAERARHIGKPFAITIVDPGGNTILQHRFDGIHAAATTVSAAKARAAALFNRPSGDVEKLVSDPERPGLRDLTTVLDDVLAIQGAVPVRADDGALLGAVGASGGTPAEDEDVARAAIDAIGG
;
A
#
# COMPACT_ATOMS: atom_id res chain seq x y z
N MET A 1 -17.75 -10.50 -8.49
CA MET A 1 -16.51 -10.16 -7.78
C MET A 1 -15.32 -10.17 -8.72
N PRO A 2 -14.50 -9.15 -8.76
CA PRO A 2 -13.33 -9.13 -9.65
C PRO A 2 -12.33 -10.21 -9.28
N HIS A 3 -11.59 -10.70 -10.28
CA HIS A 3 -10.54 -11.69 -10.09
C HIS A 3 -9.15 -11.08 -10.13
N HIS A 4 -9.06 -9.79 -10.41
CA HIS A 4 -7.80 -9.04 -10.44
C HIS A 4 -8.07 -7.55 -10.23
N MET A 5 -7.03 -6.81 -9.89
CA MET A 5 -7.12 -5.35 -9.80
C MET A 5 -7.10 -4.77 -11.21
N SER A 6 -8.28 -4.41 -11.72
CA SER A 6 -8.39 -3.71 -13.00
C SER A 6 -8.04 -2.24 -12.84
N PHE A 7 -7.77 -1.56 -13.95
CA PHE A 7 -7.54 -0.11 -13.93
C PHE A 7 -8.79 0.63 -13.40
N ASP A 8 -9.98 0.22 -13.84
CA ASP A 8 -11.23 0.86 -13.37
C ASP A 8 -11.43 0.68 -11.87
N LEU A 9 -11.15 -0.51 -11.36
CA LEU A 9 -11.24 -0.77 -9.92
C LEU A 9 -10.21 0.07 -9.16
N ALA A 10 -9.00 0.19 -9.71
CA ALA A 10 -7.94 1.01 -9.12
C ALA A 10 -8.32 2.49 -9.11
N LEU A 11 -9.00 3.00 -10.14
CA LEU A 11 -9.50 4.38 -10.16
C LEU A 11 -10.49 4.63 -9.02
N THR A 12 -11.44 3.72 -8.81
CA THR A 12 -12.40 3.83 -7.72
C THR A 12 -11.71 3.82 -6.37
N ALA A 13 -10.78 2.91 -6.18
CA ALA A 13 -10.00 2.80 -4.95
C ALA A 13 -9.18 4.06 -4.69
N ALA A 14 -8.49 4.57 -5.70
CA ALA A 14 -7.67 5.78 -5.59
C ALA A 14 -8.51 7.01 -5.24
N ALA A 15 -9.70 7.15 -5.82
CA ALA A 15 -10.61 8.26 -5.52
C ALA A 15 -11.02 8.25 -4.05
N ALA A 16 -11.34 7.09 -3.49
CA ALA A 16 -11.72 6.96 -2.09
C ALA A 16 -10.55 7.26 -1.15
N ALA A 17 -9.36 6.78 -1.49
CA ALA A 17 -8.15 7.08 -0.72
C ALA A 17 -7.85 8.59 -0.75
N ALA A 18 -7.98 9.22 -1.91
CA ALA A 18 -7.78 10.66 -2.06
C ALA A 18 -8.78 11.47 -1.22
N GLU A 19 -10.04 11.04 -1.17
CA GLU A 19 -11.05 11.70 -0.34
C GLU A 19 -10.69 11.60 1.15
N ARG A 20 -10.23 10.43 1.59
CA ARG A 20 -9.79 10.25 2.97
C ARG A 20 -8.57 11.13 3.29
N ALA A 21 -7.63 11.23 2.37
CA ALA A 21 -6.45 12.07 2.50
C ALA A 21 -6.84 13.55 2.67
N ARG A 22 -7.83 14.03 1.89
CA ARG A 22 -8.35 15.40 2.02
C ARG A 22 -8.97 15.63 3.40
N HIS A 23 -9.64 14.61 3.93
CA HIS A 23 -10.25 14.68 5.25
C HIS A 23 -9.19 14.82 6.36
N ILE A 24 -8.07 14.12 6.21
CA ILE A 24 -6.94 14.24 7.13
C ILE A 24 -6.27 15.62 6.99
N GLY A 25 -6.34 16.21 5.79
CA GLY A 25 -5.83 17.56 5.54
C GLY A 25 -4.35 17.62 5.23
N LYS A 26 -3.75 16.53 4.76
CA LYS A 26 -2.35 16.44 4.36
C LYS A 26 -2.23 15.96 2.91
N PRO A 27 -1.18 16.36 2.18
CA PRO A 27 -0.93 15.78 0.87
C PRO A 27 -0.35 14.37 1.01
N PHE A 28 -0.73 13.48 0.11
CA PHE A 28 -0.28 12.09 0.08
C PHE A 28 0.10 11.69 -1.34
N ALA A 29 0.93 10.65 -1.44
CA ALA A 29 1.05 9.83 -2.63
C ALA A 29 0.37 8.49 -2.34
N ILE A 30 -0.39 7.98 -3.31
CA ILE A 30 -1.18 6.75 -3.21
C ILE A 30 -0.81 5.89 -4.39
N THR A 31 -0.41 4.64 -4.14
CA THR A 31 -0.02 3.70 -5.20
C THR A 31 -0.84 2.43 -5.09
N ILE A 32 -1.38 1.98 -6.21
CA ILE A 32 -2.13 0.73 -6.32
C ILE A 32 -1.34 -0.20 -7.22
N VAL A 33 -1.09 -1.42 -6.73
CA VAL A 33 -0.29 -2.42 -7.43
C VAL A 33 -1.10 -3.71 -7.64
N ASP A 34 -0.67 -4.51 -8.61
CA ASP A 34 -1.20 -5.85 -8.84
C ASP A 34 -0.57 -6.86 -7.85
N PRO A 35 -0.96 -8.15 -7.87
CA PRO A 35 -0.41 -9.14 -6.95
C PRO A 35 1.11 -9.34 -7.06
N GLY A 36 1.69 -9.04 -8.20
CA GLY A 36 3.15 -9.10 -8.39
C GLY A 36 3.87 -7.83 -7.95
N GLY A 37 3.14 -6.85 -7.41
CA GLY A 37 3.73 -5.59 -6.96
C GLY A 37 3.93 -4.56 -8.06
N ASN A 38 3.40 -4.80 -9.25
CA ASN A 38 3.54 -3.85 -10.38
C ASN A 38 2.51 -2.74 -10.26
N THR A 39 2.94 -1.50 -10.47
CA THR A 39 2.06 -0.33 -10.35
C THR A 39 1.01 -0.33 -11.45
N ILE A 40 -0.26 -0.23 -11.05
CA ILE A 40 -1.40 -0.03 -11.95
C ILE A 40 -1.72 1.47 -12.04
N LEU A 41 -1.74 2.14 -10.89
CA LEU A 41 -2.12 3.54 -10.79
C LEU A 41 -1.38 4.18 -9.63
N GLN A 42 -0.90 5.40 -9.84
CA GLN A 42 -0.31 6.21 -8.79
C GLN A 42 -0.92 7.60 -8.81
N HIS A 43 -1.38 8.07 -7.66
CA HIS A 43 -1.98 9.38 -7.47
C HIS A 43 -1.08 10.20 -6.57
N ARG A 44 -0.59 11.32 -7.06
CA ARG A 44 0.28 12.20 -6.28
C ARG A 44 -0.44 13.53 -6.03
N PHE A 45 -0.62 13.89 -4.76
CA PHE A 45 -1.18 15.20 -4.40
C PHE A 45 -0.17 16.30 -4.69
N ASP A 46 -0.68 17.48 -5.05
CA ASP A 46 0.14 18.67 -5.15
C ASP A 46 0.79 18.96 -3.80
N GLY A 47 2.04 19.35 -3.81
CA GLY A 47 2.75 19.76 -2.60
C GLY A 47 3.39 18.65 -1.79
N ILE A 48 3.16 17.37 -2.13
CA ILE A 48 3.84 16.27 -1.45
C ILE A 48 5.32 16.23 -1.86
N HIS A 49 6.19 15.86 -0.93
CA HIS A 49 7.62 15.71 -1.23
C HIS A 49 7.87 14.60 -2.26
N ALA A 50 8.93 14.78 -3.06
CA ALA A 50 9.20 13.93 -4.22
C ALA A 50 9.36 12.43 -3.88
N ALA A 51 9.91 12.11 -2.70
CA ALA A 51 10.14 10.72 -2.30
C ALA A 51 8.84 9.94 -2.07
N ALA A 52 7.72 10.60 -1.82
CA ALA A 52 6.48 9.94 -1.42
C ALA A 52 5.95 8.96 -2.48
N THR A 53 6.13 9.25 -3.76
CA THR A 53 5.70 8.35 -4.84
C THR A 53 6.47 7.03 -4.79
N THR A 54 7.78 7.10 -4.62
CA THR A 54 8.63 5.91 -4.49
C THR A 54 8.31 5.14 -3.21
N VAL A 55 8.14 5.86 -2.10
CA VAL A 55 7.86 5.24 -0.80
C VAL A 55 6.50 4.55 -0.80
N SER A 56 5.45 5.19 -1.32
CA SER A 56 4.12 4.58 -1.38
C SER A 56 4.10 3.33 -2.23
N ALA A 57 4.81 3.33 -3.36
CA ALA A 57 4.93 2.18 -4.24
C ALA A 57 5.69 1.03 -3.55
N ALA A 58 6.78 1.33 -2.86
CA ALA A 58 7.58 0.31 -2.18
C ALA A 58 6.82 -0.33 -1.02
N LYS A 59 6.02 0.44 -0.29
CA LYS A 59 5.12 -0.09 0.75
C LYS A 59 4.05 -0.99 0.15
N ALA A 60 3.44 -0.57 -0.98
CA ALA A 60 2.42 -1.37 -1.67
C ALA A 60 3.00 -2.70 -2.14
N ARG A 61 4.23 -2.70 -2.68
CA ARG A 61 4.91 -3.92 -3.07
C ARG A 61 5.12 -4.86 -1.88
N ALA A 62 5.54 -4.31 -0.73
CA ALA A 62 5.70 -5.13 0.48
C ALA A 62 4.39 -5.83 0.84
N ALA A 63 3.27 -5.09 0.85
CA ALA A 63 1.97 -5.66 1.18
C ALA A 63 1.52 -6.72 0.17
N ALA A 64 1.75 -6.50 -1.13
CA ALA A 64 1.39 -7.46 -2.17
C ALA A 64 2.24 -8.73 -2.09
N LEU A 65 3.56 -8.58 -2.03
CA LEU A 65 4.48 -9.73 -2.09
C LEU A 65 4.41 -10.60 -0.85
N PHE A 66 4.14 -10.00 0.32
CA PHE A 66 4.00 -10.75 1.57
C PHE A 66 2.53 -11.08 1.90
N ASN A 67 1.57 -10.58 1.12
CA ASN A 67 0.13 -10.78 1.31
C ASN A 67 -0.31 -10.47 2.74
N ARG A 68 0.12 -9.32 3.25
CA ARG A 68 -0.22 -8.80 4.59
C ARG A 68 0.03 -7.30 4.64
N PRO A 69 -0.55 -6.57 5.60
CA PRO A 69 -0.25 -5.16 5.76
C PRO A 69 1.25 -4.92 5.91
N SER A 70 1.76 -3.85 5.31
CA SER A 70 3.20 -3.55 5.37
C SER A 70 3.68 -3.27 6.79
N GLY A 71 2.77 -2.85 7.69
CA GLY A 71 3.09 -2.73 9.12
C GLY A 71 3.40 -4.08 9.78
N ASP A 72 2.79 -5.16 9.31
CA ASP A 72 3.11 -6.51 9.78
C ASP A 72 4.47 -6.97 9.24
N VAL A 73 4.81 -6.59 8.00
CA VAL A 73 6.12 -6.86 7.44
C VAL A 73 7.20 -6.09 8.21
N GLU A 74 6.90 -4.85 8.59
CA GLU A 74 7.79 -4.03 9.42
C GLU A 74 8.09 -4.75 10.74
N LYS A 75 7.07 -5.26 11.41
CA LYS A 75 7.26 -6.01 12.66
C LYS A 75 8.09 -7.27 12.46
N LEU A 76 7.86 -7.96 11.34
CA LEU A 76 8.60 -9.18 11.01
C LEU A 76 10.09 -8.91 10.85
N VAL A 77 10.46 -7.89 10.07
CA VAL A 77 11.88 -7.60 9.79
C VAL A 77 12.58 -6.89 10.95
N SER A 78 11.84 -6.36 11.91
CA SER A 78 12.41 -5.69 13.08
C SER A 78 12.35 -6.54 14.35
N ASP A 79 12.00 -7.82 14.24
CA ASP A 79 11.92 -8.72 15.38
C ASP A 79 13.32 -8.94 15.97
N PRO A 80 13.57 -8.54 17.23
CA PRO A 80 14.89 -8.68 17.85
C PRO A 80 15.28 -10.14 18.11
N GLU A 81 14.30 -11.06 18.16
CA GLU A 81 14.54 -12.49 18.32
C GLU A 81 15.03 -13.15 17.04
N ARG A 82 14.83 -12.50 15.90
CA ARG A 82 15.18 -13.02 14.58
C ARG A 82 15.87 -11.95 13.73
N PRO A 83 17.10 -11.55 14.09
CA PRO A 83 17.75 -10.42 13.42
C PRO A 83 18.03 -10.65 11.92
N GLY A 84 18.13 -11.91 11.48
CA GLY A 84 18.32 -12.24 10.06
C GLY A 84 17.15 -11.85 9.18
N LEU A 85 15.95 -11.67 9.74
CA LEU A 85 14.78 -11.28 8.96
C LEU A 85 14.91 -9.87 8.38
N ARG A 86 15.78 -9.03 8.93
CA ARG A 86 16.04 -7.70 8.36
C ARG A 86 16.52 -7.76 6.91
N ASP A 87 17.14 -8.87 6.54
CA ASP A 87 17.69 -9.03 5.18
C ASP A 87 16.64 -9.45 4.15
N LEU A 88 15.40 -9.75 4.57
CA LEU A 88 14.33 -10.15 3.64
C LEU A 88 14.12 -9.12 2.52
N THR A 89 14.13 -7.83 2.87
CA THR A 89 13.89 -6.78 1.88
C THR A 89 15.10 -6.49 1.01
N THR A 90 16.28 -7.00 1.36
CA THR A 90 17.48 -6.80 0.54
C THR A 90 17.53 -7.73 -0.68
N VAL A 91 16.77 -8.82 -0.65
CA VAL A 91 16.69 -9.77 -1.78
C VAL A 91 15.51 -9.47 -2.71
N LEU A 92 14.73 -8.46 -2.38
CA LEU A 92 13.55 -8.02 -3.15
C LEU A 92 13.77 -6.60 -3.63
N ASP A 93 13.51 -6.35 -4.92
CA ASP A 93 13.66 -5.01 -5.49
C ASP A 93 12.50 -4.10 -5.06
N ASP A 94 12.84 -2.87 -4.66
CA ASP A 94 11.88 -1.79 -4.41
C ASP A 94 10.80 -2.16 -3.40
N VAL A 95 11.18 -2.86 -2.33
CA VAL A 95 10.29 -3.24 -1.23
C VAL A 95 10.71 -2.48 0.02
N LEU A 96 9.75 -1.85 0.69
CA LEU A 96 9.97 -1.13 1.94
C LEU A 96 9.01 -1.62 3.01
N ALA A 97 9.55 -2.21 4.07
CA ALA A 97 8.79 -2.79 5.17
C ALA A 97 8.48 -1.72 6.22
N ILE A 98 7.59 -0.79 5.88
CA ILE A 98 7.12 0.28 6.77
C ILE A 98 5.60 0.34 6.67
N GLN A 99 4.92 0.55 7.79
CA GLN A 99 3.47 0.67 7.85
C GLN A 99 2.94 1.74 6.88
N GLY A 100 1.82 1.45 6.23
CA GLY A 100 1.15 2.39 5.33
C GLY A 100 0.57 1.74 4.08
N ALA A 101 0.66 0.42 3.93
CA ALA A 101 0.05 -0.29 2.82
C ALA A 101 -0.70 -1.51 3.31
N VAL A 102 -1.74 -1.89 2.55
CA VAL A 102 -2.59 -3.03 2.88
C VAL A 102 -2.91 -3.82 1.61
N PRO A 103 -3.01 -5.16 1.71
CA PRO A 103 -3.40 -5.97 0.57
C PRO A 103 -4.90 -5.84 0.30
N VAL A 104 -5.28 -6.03 -0.96
CA VAL A 104 -6.67 -6.10 -1.38
C VAL A 104 -6.96 -7.55 -1.75
N ARG A 105 -7.97 -8.13 -1.11
CA ARG A 105 -8.35 -9.53 -1.33
C ARG A 105 -9.79 -9.62 -1.82
N ALA A 106 -10.04 -10.61 -2.67
CA ALA A 106 -11.39 -10.97 -3.07
C ALA A 106 -12.13 -11.67 -1.90
N ASP A 107 -13.43 -11.88 -2.06
CA ASP A 107 -14.26 -12.53 -1.04
C ASP A 107 -13.76 -13.95 -0.70
N ASP A 108 -13.16 -14.65 -1.68
CA ASP A 108 -12.59 -15.99 -1.48
C ASP A 108 -11.17 -15.95 -0.91
N GLY A 109 -10.64 -14.77 -0.59
CA GLY A 109 -9.32 -14.59 -0.02
C GLY A 109 -8.19 -14.44 -1.04
N ALA A 110 -8.49 -14.53 -2.33
CA ALA A 110 -7.48 -14.38 -3.38
C ALA A 110 -6.93 -12.94 -3.37
N LEU A 111 -5.62 -12.81 -3.52
CA LEU A 111 -4.96 -11.51 -3.57
C LEU A 111 -5.24 -10.82 -4.91
N LEU A 112 -5.83 -9.64 -4.86
CA LEU A 112 -6.09 -8.82 -6.05
C LEU A 112 -4.99 -7.79 -6.31
N GLY A 113 -4.30 -7.38 -5.26
CA GLY A 113 -3.27 -6.35 -5.32
C GLY A 113 -3.05 -5.74 -3.95
N ALA A 114 -2.54 -4.52 -3.93
CA ALA A 114 -2.34 -3.80 -2.68
C ALA A 114 -2.42 -2.29 -2.92
N VAL A 115 -2.67 -1.55 -1.84
CA VAL A 115 -2.69 -0.09 -1.85
C VAL A 115 -1.70 0.41 -0.81
N GLY A 116 -0.85 1.34 -1.21
CA GLY A 116 0.10 1.99 -0.32
C GLY A 116 -0.06 3.50 -0.34
N ALA A 117 0.19 4.14 0.80
CA ALA A 117 0.13 5.59 0.92
C ALA A 117 1.34 6.10 1.69
N SER A 118 1.75 7.33 1.38
CA SER A 118 2.84 8.02 2.06
C SER A 118 2.57 9.51 2.09
N GLY A 119 2.74 10.14 3.25
CA GLY A 119 2.52 11.58 3.43
C GLY A 119 2.18 11.99 4.84
N GLY A 120 1.67 11.08 5.66
CA GLY A 120 1.34 11.33 7.05
C GLY A 120 2.19 10.48 8.00
N THR A 121 1.65 10.27 9.19
CA THR A 121 2.21 9.27 10.11
C THR A 121 1.95 7.87 9.54
N PRO A 122 2.67 6.83 10.01
CA PRO A 122 2.39 5.46 9.55
C PRO A 122 0.93 5.06 9.71
N ALA A 123 0.27 5.43 10.81
CA ALA A 123 -1.14 5.13 11.04
C ALA A 123 -2.05 5.90 10.06
N GLU A 124 -1.74 7.15 9.76
CA GLU A 124 -2.48 7.93 8.77
C GLU A 124 -2.31 7.36 7.37
N ASP A 125 -1.10 6.96 7.01
CA ASP A 125 -0.83 6.32 5.73
C ASP A 125 -1.67 5.06 5.56
N GLU A 126 -1.71 4.21 6.58
CA GLU A 126 -2.52 2.99 6.54
C GLU A 126 -4.02 3.30 6.49
N ASP A 127 -4.49 4.32 7.19
CA ASP A 127 -5.89 4.76 7.17
C ASP A 127 -6.32 5.17 5.74
N VAL A 128 -5.47 5.92 5.05
CA VAL A 128 -5.71 6.31 3.65
C VAL A 128 -5.79 5.07 2.76
N ALA A 129 -4.85 4.13 2.93
CA ALA A 129 -4.86 2.89 2.14
C ALA A 129 -6.10 2.05 2.40
N ARG A 130 -6.55 1.93 3.65
CA ARG A 130 -7.75 1.17 4.00
C ARG A 130 -9.03 1.78 3.43
N ALA A 131 -9.10 3.10 3.31
CA ALA A 131 -10.24 3.76 2.68
C ALA A 131 -10.43 3.32 1.23
N ALA A 132 -9.33 3.08 0.51
CA ALA A 132 -9.38 2.56 -0.85
C ALA A 132 -10.03 1.17 -0.89
N ILE A 133 -9.67 0.31 0.06
CA ILE A 133 -10.20 -1.06 0.13
C ILE A 133 -11.69 -1.04 0.45
N ASP A 134 -12.10 -0.24 1.42
CA ASP A 134 -13.51 -0.14 1.83
C ASP A 134 -14.41 0.24 0.66
N ALA A 135 -13.92 1.08 -0.25
CA ALA A 135 -14.70 1.56 -1.40
C ALA A 135 -14.92 0.47 -2.46
N ILE A 136 -14.08 -0.54 -2.51
CA ILE A 136 -14.16 -1.59 -3.53
C ILE A 136 -14.61 -2.95 -2.96
N GLY A 137 -15.11 -2.93 -1.72
CA GLY A 137 -15.72 -4.10 -1.09
C GLY A 137 -14.76 -5.15 -0.61
N GLY A 138 -13.51 -4.77 -0.46
CA GLY A 138 -12.44 -5.71 -0.05
C GLY A 138 -12.22 -5.77 1.45
#